data_f117e55e188c92c306be0dfc16afd49b
#
_entry.id   f117e55e188c92c306be0dfc16afd49b
#
_cell.length_a   1.000
_cell.length_b   1.000
_cell.length_c   1.000
_cell.angle_alpha   90.00
_cell.angle_beta   90.00
_cell.angle_gamma   90.00
#
_symmetry.space_group_name_H-M   'P 1'
#
loop_
_entity.id
_entity.type
_entity.pdbx_description
1 polymer ?
#
loop_
_entity_poly.entity_id
_entity_poly.type
_entity_poly.pdbx_seq_one_letter_code
_entity_poly.pdbx_strand_id
1 'polypeptide(L)'
;MCIRDRFYIEDGGKKYLVWGSFWGIYIIQLTDDGLRVMPGASKRQIAGGLMEASYIYKKDGYYYLFGSAGTCCDGANSTYHVVYGRSRSLFGPYVNKNGGSMLNNQCETMLQSNSFVAGPGHNAEFVEDDKGQTWIIYHGYLKEEADKGRCVFLDQVKWNNGWPYVEDKVPSRTSEAPYFNN
;
A
#
# COMPACT_ATOMS: atom_id res chain seq x y z
N MET A 1 15.32 -9.32 7.35
CA MET A 1 14.68 -8.82 6.09
C MET A 1 13.38 -9.60 5.91
N CYS A 2 12.24 -8.93 5.94
CA CYS A 2 10.96 -9.60 5.75
C CYS A 2 10.82 -10.00 4.27
N ILE A 3 10.68 -11.29 3.98
CA ILE A 3 10.54 -11.80 2.60
C ILE A 3 9.17 -11.47 1.99
N ARG A 4 8.25 -10.90 2.77
CA ARG A 4 6.89 -10.53 2.35
C ARG A 4 6.79 -9.11 1.76
N ASP A 5 7.82 -8.27 1.92
CA ASP A 5 7.79 -6.86 1.52
C ASP A 5 8.29 -6.66 0.08
N ARG A 6 7.89 -7.56 -0.82
CA ARG A 6 8.25 -7.52 -2.24
C ARG A 6 7.00 -7.47 -3.09
N PHE A 7 7.02 -6.56 -4.04
CA PHE A 7 5.94 -6.38 -5.01
C PHE A 7 6.50 -6.46 -6.43
N TYR A 8 5.84 -7.21 -7.29
CA TYR A 8 6.15 -7.31 -8.71
C TYR A 8 5.20 -6.45 -9.52
N ILE A 9 5.71 -5.72 -10.51
CA ILE A 9 4.89 -4.91 -11.42
C ILE A 9 5.41 -4.99 -12.84
N GLU A 10 4.47 -5.05 -13.80
CA GLU A 10 4.74 -4.88 -15.21
C GLU A 10 4.33 -3.49 -15.66
N ASP A 11 5.19 -2.80 -16.40
CA ASP A 11 4.90 -1.50 -16.99
C ASP A 11 5.64 -1.30 -18.31
N GLY A 12 4.91 -0.89 -19.34
CA GLY A 12 5.50 -0.68 -20.67
C GLY A 12 6.20 -1.91 -21.27
N GLY A 13 5.69 -3.12 -20.98
CA GLY A 13 6.28 -4.38 -21.43
C GLY A 13 7.54 -4.80 -20.68
N LYS A 14 7.89 -4.11 -19.61
CA LYS A 14 9.05 -4.41 -18.75
C LYS A 14 8.58 -4.83 -17.37
N LYS A 15 9.41 -5.65 -16.71
CA LYS A 15 9.15 -6.24 -15.40
C LYS A 15 10.02 -5.59 -14.34
N TYR A 16 9.44 -5.35 -13.17
CA TYR A 16 10.13 -4.68 -12.07
C TYR A 16 9.84 -5.37 -10.74
N LEU A 17 10.84 -5.35 -9.87
CA LEU A 17 10.70 -5.70 -8.47
C LEU A 17 10.77 -4.43 -7.62
N VAL A 18 9.79 -4.27 -6.75
CA VAL A 18 9.76 -3.24 -5.69
C VAL A 18 9.96 -3.93 -4.37
N TRP A 19 10.82 -3.38 -3.51
CA TRP A 19 11.10 -3.96 -2.19
C TRP A 19 11.64 -2.93 -1.23
N GLY A 20 11.63 -3.25 0.04
CA GLY A 20 12.22 -2.45 1.10
C GLY A 20 11.38 -2.49 2.36
N SER A 21 11.98 -2.05 3.44
CA SER A 21 11.37 -1.95 4.77
C SER A 21 12.19 -0.95 5.56
N PHE A 22 11.63 -0.02 6.27
CA PHE A 22 12.20 0.99 7.18
C PHE A 22 13.62 1.58 6.88
N TRP A 23 14.25 1.17 5.78
CA TRP A 23 15.54 1.66 5.25
C TRP A 23 15.40 2.25 3.84
N GLY A 24 14.18 2.42 3.39
CA GLY A 24 13.81 2.90 2.07
C GLY A 24 13.17 1.84 1.19
N ILE A 25 12.35 2.30 0.26
CA ILE A 25 11.71 1.47 -0.77
C ILE A 25 12.44 1.68 -2.08
N TYR A 26 12.77 0.57 -2.73
CA TYR A 26 13.56 0.53 -3.96
C TYR A 26 12.82 -0.19 -5.07
N ILE A 27 13.16 0.16 -6.32
CA ILE A 27 12.69 -0.53 -7.52
C ILE A 27 13.90 -0.88 -8.40
N ILE A 28 13.83 -2.04 -9.09
CA ILE A 28 14.83 -2.48 -10.06
C ILE A 28 14.14 -3.23 -11.19
N GLN A 29 14.71 -3.10 -12.41
CA GLN A 29 14.22 -3.85 -13.57
C GLN A 29 14.68 -5.31 -13.51
N LEU A 30 13.75 -6.19 -13.85
CA LEU A 30 14.01 -7.63 -14.03
C LEU A 30 14.20 -7.98 -15.51
N THR A 31 14.74 -9.17 -15.75
CA THR A 31 14.77 -9.80 -17.07
C THR A 31 13.36 -10.10 -17.59
N ASP A 32 13.20 -10.34 -18.88
CA ASP A 32 11.89 -10.56 -19.51
C ASP A 32 11.16 -11.81 -18.98
N ASP A 33 11.90 -12.81 -18.46
CA ASP A 33 11.35 -13.94 -17.73
C ASP A 33 10.93 -13.61 -16.28
N GLY A 34 11.32 -12.42 -15.76
CA GLY A 34 11.02 -11.96 -14.41
C GLY A 34 11.82 -12.63 -13.29
N LEU A 35 12.76 -13.52 -13.63
CA LEU A 35 13.42 -14.39 -12.65
C LEU A 35 14.74 -13.83 -12.12
N ARG A 36 15.32 -12.82 -12.79
CA ARG A 36 16.63 -12.25 -12.44
C ARG A 36 16.62 -10.73 -12.61
N VAL A 37 17.55 -10.07 -11.97
CA VAL A 37 17.81 -8.66 -12.20
C VAL A 37 18.34 -8.48 -13.63
N MET A 38 17.82 -7.50 -14.39
CA MET A 38 18.30 -7.19 -15.74
C MET A 38 19.79 -6.81 -15.68
N PRO A 39 20.64 -7.41 -16.52
CA PRO A 39 22.07 -7.04 -16.57
C PRO A 39 22.24 -5.52 -16.79
N GLY A 40 23.06 -4.89 -15.97
CA GLY A 40 23.29 -3.45 -16.01
C GLY A 40 22.21 -2.59 -15.32
N ALA A 41 21.11 -3.17 -14.84
CA ALA A 41 20.10 -2.42 -14.10
C ALA A 41 20.62 -1.97 -12.74
N SER A 42 20.32 -0.72 -12.38
CA SER A 42 20.62 -0.16 -11.07
C SER A 42 19.34 0.01 -10.25
N LYS A 43 19.40 -0.32 -8.96
CA LYS A 43 18.29 -0.05 -8.04
C LYS A 43 18.08 1.46 -7.88
N ARG A 44 16.83 1.88 -7.84
CA ARG A 44 16.45 3.26 -7.58
C ARG A 44 15.60 3.33 -6.31
N GLN A 45 15.90 4.25 -5.42
CA GLN A 45 15.05 4.53 -4.27
C GLN A 45 13.84 5.37 -4.70
N ILE A 46 12.64 4.95 -4.29
CA ILE A 46 11.37 5.61 -4.63
C ILE A 46 10.60 6.13 -3.41
N ALA A 47 10.95 5.66 -2.19
CA ALA A 47 10.48 6.24 -0.93
C ALA A 47 11.53 6.11 0.16
N GLY A 48 11.41 6.94 1.20
CA GLY A 48 12.27 6.93 2.39
C GLY A 48 11.99 5.75 3.31
N GLY A 49 12.56 5.78 4.52
CA GLY A 49 12.54 4.69 5.50
C GLY A 49 11.35 4.71 6.45
N LEU A 50 10.24 5.38 6.12
CA LEU A 50 9.06 5.44 6.98
C LEU A 50 8.26 4.12 7.01
N MET A 51 8.28 3.36 5.91
CA MET A 51 7.32 2.31 5.64
C MET A 51 7.95 1.00 5.16
N GLU A 52 7.12 -0.05 5.17
CA GLU A 52 7.33 -1.36 4.57
C GLU A 52 6.11 -1.80 3.76
N ALA A 53 6.04 -3.07 3.33
CA ALA A 53 4.88 -3.65 2.65
C ALA A 53 4.44 -2.85 1.42
N SER A 54 5.40 -2.53 0.55
CA SER A 54 5.16 -1.68 -0.61
C SER A 54 4.31 -2.36 -1.68
N TYR A 55 3.33 -1.61 -2.20
CA TYR A 55 2.43 -1.97 -3.28
C TYR A 55 2.25 -0.77 -4.22
N ILE A 56 2.24 -0.98 -5.53
CA ILE A 56 1.98 0.08 -6.51
C ILE A 56 0.71 -0.23 -7.29
N TYR A 57 -0.24 0.70 -7.26
CA TYR A 57 -1.46 0.68 -8.05
C TYR A 57 -1.39 1.72 -9.16
N LYS A 58 -1.82 1.36 -10.38
CA LYS A 58 -1.84 2.26 -11.55
C LYS A 58 -3.27 2.61 -11.92
N LYS A 59 -3.60 3.90 -11.96
CA LYS A 59 -4.91 4.40 -12.37
C LYS A 59 -4.80 5.79 -12.99
N ASP A 60 -5.52 6.02 -14.09
CA ASP A 60 -5.66 7.32 -14.75
C ASP A 60 -4.31 8.03 -15.05
N GLY A 61 -3.30 7.24 -15.44
CA GLY A 61 -1.96 7.73 -15.76
C GLY A 61 -1.13 8.14 -14.56
N TYR A 62 -1.53 7.75 -13.35
CA TYR A 62 -0.75 7.85 -12.13
C TYR A 62 -0.37 6.48 -11.58
N TYR A 63 0.76 6.44 -10.91
CA TYR A 63 1.19 5.36 -10.03
C TYR A 63 1.01 5.81 -8.59
N TYR A 64 0.40 4.99 -7.78
CA TYR A 64 0.17 5.21 -6.35
C TYR A 64 1.01 4.20 -5.59
N LEU A 65 2.03 4.68 -4.88
CA LEU A 65 2.86 3.84 -4.02
C LEU A 65 2.25 3.82 -2.63
N PHE A 66 1.78 2.66 -2.21
CA PHE A 66 1.29 2.37 -0.87
C PHE A 66 2.37 1.69 -0.04
N GLY A 67 2.28 1.82 1.24
CA GLY A 67 3.07 1.10 2.22
C GLY A 67 2.45 1.24 3.60
N SER A 68 3.08 0.62 4.58
CA SER A 68 2.60 0.66 5.97
C SER A 68 3.69 1.14 6.90
N ALA A 69 3.34 2.06 7.78
CA ALA A 69 4.24 2.68 8.74
C ALA A 69 3.80 2.34 10.19
N GLY A 70 4.70 2.52 11.15
CA GLY A 70 4.45 2.22 12.56
C GLY A 70 4.74 0.78 12.96
N THR A 71 4.23 0.34 14.11
CA THR A 71 4.47 -0.99 14.68
C THR A 71 3.33 -1.94 14.35
N CYS A 72 3.64 -3.10 13.71
CA CYS A 72 2.62 -4.04 13.22
C CYS A 72 2.17 -5.09 14.25
N CYS A 73 2.94 -5.35 15.30
CA CYS A 73 2.89 -6.61 16.03
C CYS A 73 2.77 -6.41 17.56
N ASP A 74 2.03 -5.38 17.98
CA ASP A 74 1.86 -4.98 19.37
C ASP A 74 0.38 -5.06 19.85
N GLY A 75 -0.38 -6.00 19.28
CA GLY A 75 -1.78 -6.23 19.64
C GLY A 75 -2.60 -4.93 19.56
N ALA A 76 -3.36 -4.65 20.62
CA ALA A 76 -4.20 -3.44 20.72
C ALA A 76 -3.40 -2.12 20.74
N ASN A 77 -2.08 -2.17 21.01
CA ASN A 77 -1.19 -1.01 21.02
C ASN A 77 -0.53 -0.76 19.68
N SER A 78 -0.76 -1.61 18.66
CA SER A 78 -0.20 -1.46 17.31
C SER A 78 -0.53 -0.11 16.74
N THR A 79 0.50 0.60 16.24
CA THR A 79 0.40 1.91 15.58
C THR A 79 0.47 1.80 14.06
N TYR A 80 0.46 0.58 13.52
CA TYR A 80 0.55 0.32 12.11
C TYR A 80 -0.57 1.05 11.35
N HIS A 81 -0.27 1.60 10.19
CA HIS A 81 -1.22 2.36 9.39
C HIS A 81 -0.78 2.39 7.92
N VAL A 82 -1.72 2.49 6.99
CA VAL A 82 -1.44 2.57 5.56
C VAL A 82 -1.17 4.01 5.16
N VAL A 83 -0.04 4.21 4.47
CA VAL A 83 0.38 5.49 3.90
C VAL A 83 0.60 5.38 2.40
N TYR A 84 0.52 6.51 1.68
CA TYR A 84 0.73 6.51 0.24
C TYR A 84 1.15 7.87 -0.32
N GLY A 85 1.57 7.86 -1.58
CA GLY A 85 1.75 9.03 -2.43
C GLY A 85 1.61 8.65 -3.89
N ARG A 86 1.57 9.62 -4.80
CA ARG A 86 1.41 9.37 -6.22
C ARG A 86 2.50 10.00 -7.08
N SER A 87 2.69 9.45 -8.28
CA SER A 87 3.62 9.96 -9.30
C SER A 87 3.05 9.75 -10.70
N ARG A 88 3.50 10.54 -11.67
CA ARG A 88 3.28 10.28 -13.11
C ARG A 88 4.27 9.26 -13.69
N SER A 89 5.28 8.88 -12.94
CA SER A 89 6.31 7.91 -13.33
C SER A 89 6.39 6.78 -12.32
N LEU A 90 6.54 5.54 -12.80
CA LEU A 90 6.78 4.37 -11.96
C LEU A 90 8.00 4.56 -11.03
N PHE A 91 8.99 5.35 -11.48
CA PHE A 91 10.22 5.62 -10.74
C PHE A 91 10.14 6.86 -9.84
N GLY A 92 8.95 7.44 -9.67
CA GLY A 92 8.77 8.65 -8.89
C GLY A 92 9.23 9.94 -9.63
N PRO A 93 9.31 11.07 -8.93
CA PRO A 93 9.09 11.20 -7.49
C PRO A 93 7.62 10.96 -7.09
N TYR A 94 7.41 10.19 -6.04
CA TYR A 94 6.10 10.04 -5.40
C TYR A 94 5.91 11.18 -4.40
N VAL A 95 4.75 11.82 -4.45
CA VAL A 95 4.44 12.98 -3.61
C VAL A 95 3.08 12.84 -2.92
N ASN A 96 2.92 13.52 -1.79
CA ASN A 96 1.65 13.69 -1.11
C ASN A 96 0.81 14.82 -1.76
N LYS A 97 -0.37 15.11 -1.25
CA LYS A 97 -1.29 16.14 -1.77
C LYS A 97 -0.70 17.56 -1.77
N ASN A 98 0.25 17.82 -0.87
CA ASN A 98 0.91 19.12 -0.73
C ASN A 98 2.24 19.20 -1.52
N GLY A 99 2.58 18.18 -2.34
CA GLY A 99 3.82 18.13 -3.10
C GLY A 99 5.04 17.60 -2.32
N GLY A 100 4.84 17.22 -1.06
CA GLY A 100 5.90 16.67 -0.23
C GLY A 100 6.34 15.28 -0.71
N SER A 101 7.66 15.05 -0.79
CA SER A 101 8.22 13.83 -1.36
C SER A 101 8.22 12.66 -0.37
N MET A 102 7.80 11.48 -0.86
CA MET A 102 7.93 10.23 -0.10
C MET A 102 9.40 9.83 0.16
N LEU A 103 10.36 10.32 -0.61
CA LEU A 103 11.78 10.16 -0.30
C LEU A 103 12.14 10.83 1.03
N ASN A 104 11.42 11.89 1.40
CA ASN A 104 11.56 12.62 2.67
C ASN A 104 10.50 12.19 3.70
N ASN A 105 9.93 10.98 3.55
CA ASN A 105 8.90 10.41 4.42
C ASN A 105 7.60 11.24 4.51
N GLN A 106 7.30 12.06 3.48
CA GLN A 106 6.07 12.84 3.42
C GLN A 106 5.01 12.09 2.61
N CYS A 107 4.04 11.52 3.33
CA CYS A 107 3.00 10.65 2.79
C CYS A 107 1.61 11.18 3.12
N GLU A 108 0.59 10.66 2.41
CA GLU A 108 -0.82 10.72 2.83
C GLU A 108 -1.14 9.51 3.69
N THR A 109 -2.06 9.67 4.64
CA THR A 109 -2.63 8.54 5.38
C THR A 109 -3.88 8.02 4.67
N MET A 110 -3.91 6.71 4.40
CA MET A 110 -5.04 6.00 3.82
C MET A 110 -5.93 5.37 4.89
N LEU A 111 -5.30 4.68 5.84
CA LEU A 111 -5.95 4.00 6.97
C LEU A 111 -5.14 4.17 8.24
N GLN A 112 -5.81 4.38 9.35
CA GLN A 112 -5.25 4.46 10.69
C GLN A 112 -6.17 3.78 11.72
N SER A 113 -5.65 3.54 12.92
CA SER A 113 -6.42 2.95 14.02
C SER A 113 -7.62 3.80 14.41
N ASN A 114 -8.67 3.15 14.90
CA ASN A 114 -9.85 3.80 15.47
C ASN A 114 -10.21 3.21 16.84
N SER A 115 -11.45 3.39 17.30
CA SER A 115 -11.90 2.91 18.62
C SER A 115 -11.94 1.38 18.74
N PHE A 116 -12.08 0.62 17.62
CA PHE A 116 -12.25 -0.84 17.65
C PHE A 116 -11.16 -1.61 16.89
N VAL A 117 -10.40 -0.98 15.95
CA VAL A 117 -9.26 -1.62 15.26
C VAL A 117 -7.97 -0.92 15.62
N ALA A 118 -6.94 -1.69 15.92
CA ALA A 118 -5.57 -1.24 16.08
C ALA A 118 -4.70 -1.77 14.93
N GLY A 119 -3.77 -0.94 14.46
CA GLY A 119 -2.75 -1.32 13.50
C GLY A 119 -3.26 -1.79 12.13
N PRO A 120 -4.20 -1.07 11.46
CA PRO A 120 -4.63 -1.44 10.12
C PRO A 120 -3.50 -1.21 9.12
N GLY A 121 -3.02 -2.28 8.45
CA GLY A 121 -1.88 -2.16 7.55
C GLY A 121 -1.62 -3.39 6.69
N HIS A 122 -0.50 -3.37 5.99
CA HIS A 122 -0.03 -4.41 5.06
C HIS A 122 -1.13 -4.81 4.09
N ASN A 123 -1.68 -3.83 3.37
CA ASN A 123 -2.76 -4.08 2.43
C ASN A 123 -2.30 -4.98 1.28
N ALA A 124 -3.20 -5.82 0.82
CA ALA A 124 -3.08 -6.54 -0.43
C ALA A 124 -3.29 -5.60 -1.63
N GLU A 125 -3.16 -6.12 -2.84
CA GLU A 125 -3.52 -5.41 -4.06
C GLU A 125 -5.00 -5.00 -4.01
N PHE A 126 -5.31 -3.84 -4.59
CA PHE A 126 -6.70 -3.41 -4.72
C PHE A 126 -7.48 -4.37 -5.61
N VAL A 127 -8.71 -4.64 -5.22
CA VAL A 127 -9.65 -5.43 -6.00
C VAL A 127 -10.67 -4.47 -6.60
N GLU A 128 -10.95 -4.60 -7.90
CA GLU A 128 -12.08 -3.94 -8.54
C GLU A 128 -13.22 -4.93 -8.69
N ASP A 129 -14.42 -4.56 -8.26
CA ASP A 129 -15.62 -5.35 -8.44
C ASP A 129 -16.28 -5.10 -9.80
N ASP A 130 -17.28 -5.89 -10.17
CA ASP A 130 -17.95 -5.79 -11.47
C ASP A 130 -18.82 -4.52 -11.65
N LYS A 131 -18.94 -3.71 -10.59
CA LYS A 131 -19.51 -2.36 -10.64
C LYS A 131 -18.43 -1.28 -10.81
N GLY A 132 -17.15 -1.66 -10.93
CA GLY A 132 -16.00 -0.75 -11.02
C GLY A 132 -15.66 -0.05 -9.71
N GLN A 133 -16.13 -0.59 -8.58
CA GLN A 133 -15.76 -0.10 -7.26
C GLN A 133 -14.42 -0.70 -6.85
N THR A 134 -13.57 0.10 -6.22
CA THR A 134 -12.25 -0.32 -5.73
C THR A 134 -12.33 -0.70 -4.26
N TRP A 135 -11.66 -1.77 -3.87
CA TRP A 135 -11.65 -2.32 -2.51
C TRP A 135 -10.22 -2.53 -2.03
N ILE A 136 -9.99 -2.28 -0.74
CA ILE A 136 -8.72 -2.53 -0.05
C ILE A 136 -8.91 -3.64 0.98
N ILE A 137 -8.06 -4.68 0.90
CA ILE A 137 -7.97 -5.76 1.88
C ILE A 137 -6.71 -5.50 2.71
N TYR A 138 -6.81 -5.56 4.02
CA TYR A 138 -5.71 -5.31 4.93
C TYR A 138 -5.89 -6.09 6.22
N HIS A 139 -4.88 -6.12 7.07
CA HIS A 139 -5.02 -6.73 8.40
C HIS A 139 -4.96 -5.68 9.52
N GLY A 140 -5.46 -6.05 10.68
CA GLY A 140 -5.38 -5.27 11.92
C GLY A 140 -5.80 -6.13 13.11
N TYR A 141 -5.81 -5.57 14.29
CA TYR A 141 -6.31 -6.22 15.49
C TYR A 141 -7.69 -5.66 15.86
N LEU A 142 -8.66 -6.53 16.15
CA LEU A 142 -9.83 -6.13 16.92
C LEU A 142 -9.36 -5.85 18.36
N LYS A 143 -9.51 -4.63 18.84
CA LYS A 143 -8.96 -4.21 20.15
C LYS A 143 -9.49 -5.04 21.31
N GLU A 144 -10.77 -5.43 21.24
CA GLU A 144 -11.43 -6.25 22.25
C GLU A 144 -10.96 -7.72 22.25
N GLU A 145 -10.31 -8.17 21.15
CA GLU A 145 -9.88 -9.54 20.93
C GLU A 145 -8.43 -9.60 20.43
N ALA A 146 -7.60 -8.62 20.80
CA ALA A 146 -6.25 -8.49 20.26
C ALA A 146 -5.33 -9.68 20.61
N ASP A 147 -5.64 -10.41 21.68
CA ASP A 147 -5.01 -11.65 22.09
C ASP A 147 -5.25 -12.82 21.11
N LYS A 148 -6.33 -12.78 20.34
CA LYS A 148 -6.63 -13.78 19.31
C LYS A 148 -5.84 -13.57 18.00
N GLY A 149 -5.08 -12.48 17.89
CA GLY A 149 -4.25 -12.16 16.75
C GLY A 149 -4.90 -11.18 15.78
N ARG A 150 -4.34 -11.11 14.57
CA ARG A 150 -4.79 -10.18 13.53
C ARG A 150 -5.96 -10.76 12.72
N CYS A 151 -6.91 -9.90 12.41
CA CYS A 151 -8.03 -10.18 11.51
C CYS A 151 -7.80 -9.54 10.15
N VAL A 152 -8.50 -10.04 9.13
CA VAL A 152 -8.58 -9.43 7.81
C VAL A 152 -9.79 -8.51 7.76
N PHE A 153 -9.58 -7.33 7.18
CA PHE A 153 -10.61 -6.31 6.98
C PHE A 153 -10.71 -5.96 5.50
N LEU A 154 -11.88 -5.46 5.12
CA LEU A 154 -12.19 -5.01 3.78
C LEU A 154 -12.93 -3.68 3.85
N ASP A 155 -12.46 -2.68 3.11
CA ASP A 155 -13.11 -1.38 2.97
C ASP A 155 -13.14 -0.92 1.52
N GLN A 156 -14.14 -0.10 1.19
CA GLN A 156 -14.23 0.53 -0.12
C GLN A 156 -13.23 1.69 -0.23
N VAL A 157 -12.49 1.71 -1.34
CA VAL A 157 -11.64 2.83 -1.74
C VAL A 157 -12.44 3.76 -2.63
N LYS A 158 -12.65 4.98 -2.17
CA LYS A 158 -13.29 6.06 -2.94
C LYS A 158 -12.23 6.94 -3.58
N TRP A 159 -12.62 7.69 -4.61
CA TRP A 159 -11.72 8.56 -5.37
C TRP A 159 -12.25 10.00 -5.39
N ASN A 160 -11.38 10.96 -5.07
CA ASN A 160 -11.68 12.39 -5.17
C ASN A 160 -10.50 13.13 -5.82
N ASN A 161 -10.73 13.78 -6.96
CA ASN A 161 -9.71 14.50 -7.72
C ASN A 161 -8.44 13.68 -7.99
N GLY A 162 -8.61 12.38 -8.31
CA GLY A 162 -7.52 11.45 -8.56
C GLY A 162 -6.71 11.08 -7.30
N TRP A 163 -7.31 11.18 -6.11
CA TRP A 163 -6.71 10.72 -4.86
C TRP A 163 -7.61 9.68 -4.20
N PRO A 164 -7.07 8.48 -3.90
CA PRO A 164 -7.82 7.46 -3.19
C PRO A 164 -7.98 7.82 -1.71
N TYR A 165 -9.09 7.38 -1.12
CA TYR A 165 -9.32 7.47 0.32
C TYR A 165 -10.29 6.40 0.79
N VAL A 166 -10.16 6.00 2.04
CA VAL A 166 -11.18 5.29 2.80
C VAL A 166 -11.91 6.32 3.65
N GLU A 167 -13.20 6.13 3.88
CA GLU A 167 -14.02 7.06 4.66
C GLU A 167 -13.41 7.29 6.05
N ASP A 168 -13.32 8.55 6.46
CA ASP A 168 -12.68 8.99 7.71
C ASP A 168 -11.25 8.48 7.94
N LYS A 169 -10.64 7.81 6.94
CA LYS A 169 -9.32 7.16 7.00
C LYS A 169 -9.22 6.07 8.08
N VAL A 170 -10.32 5.41 8.40
CA VAL A 170 -10.37 4.36 9.44
C VAL A 170 -11.14 3.14 8.96
N PRO A 171 -10.87 1.95 9.54
CA PRO A 171 -11.65 0.75 9.31
C PRO A 171 -13.13 0.97 9.58
N SER A 172 -14.00 0.49 8.69
CA SER A 172 -15.45 0.48 8.90
C SER A 172 -15.89 -0.69 9.78
N ARG A 173 -16.97 -0.53 10.54
CA ARG A 173 -17.60 -1.67 11.26
C ARG A 173 -18.44 -2.53 10.33
N THR A 174 -19.04 -1.88 9.35
CA THR A 174 -19.92 -2.50 8.37
C THR A 174 -19.74 -1.78 7.04
N SER A 175 -19.73 -2.53 5.95
CA SER A 175 -19.77 -1.99 4.59
C SER A 175 -20.66 -2.85 3.73
N GLU A 176 -21.07 -2.35 2.57
CA GLU A 176 -21.60 -3.21 1.53
C GLU A 176 -20.50 -4.16 1.07
N ALA A 177 -20.89 -5.33 0.58
CA ALA A 177 -19.94 -6.28 0.00
C ALA A 177 -19.58 -5.88 -1.43
N PRO A 178 -18.35 -6.19 -1.91
CA PRO A 178 -18.03 -6.12 -3.34
C PRO A 178 -19.02 -6.96 -4.16
N TYR A 179 -19.36 -6.47 -5.33
CA TYR A 179 -20.29 -7.13 -6.21
C TYR A 179 -19.54 -7.87 -7.33
N PHE A 180 -19.69 -9.19 -7.39
CA PHE A 180 -19.18 -10.02 -8.47
C PHE A 180 -20.31 -10.79 -9.13
N ASN A 181 -20.36 -10.76 -10.47
CA ASN A 181 -21.26 -11.59 -11.26
C ASN A 181 -20.82 -13.06 -11.12
N ASN A 182 -21.76 -13.94 -10.83
CA ASN A 182 -21.54 -15.39 -10.82
C ASN A 182 -21.49 -15.95 -12.24
#